data_8edaac0e63610a524abed7c90ebdba70
#
_entry.id   8edaac0e63610a524abed7c90ebdba70
#
_cell.length_a   1.000
_cell.length_b   1.000
_cell.length_c   1.000
_cell.angle_alpha   90.00
_cell.angle_beta   90.00
_cell.angle_gamma   90.00
#
_symmetry.space_group_name_H-M   'P 1'
#
loop_
_entity.id
_entity.type
_entity.pdbx_description
1 polymer ?
#
loop_
_entity_poly.entity_id
_entity_poly.type
_entity_poly.pdbx_seq_one_letter_code
_entity_poly.pdbx_strand_id
1 'polypeptide(L)'
;MSMKKIKFTGLLTRKKAVRYLIYILFVCVFAVFVIKLNQVEKTELVVRTGQTFEKAKVVKILQDNLEENGTRVGEQKVRVRMLTGVRKGEELDITSSSGYLFGAACKPGMKVIVMQSVAGDSTVASVYTQDREGVIYIFALIYLLVLCLIGGKQGIKGCLGLVFTFFCVIFVYLPLVYLKYSPFWTAVFVCFITTLVTMYLIGGPTRKTCAATLGTLVGVILAGVSAWCFSKASGISGYNVSDIETLMTLWNTNRIQVGGLLFSGLLISCLGAVMDVAMSISSAIDEIYRQNLSLSRKELFKAGLRVGRDMMGTDSNTLILAFAGSSVSTLLLDYSYNLPYQQIINSNNIGIAIMQGMVGSFGIVLSVPFTVLICTILFHKK
;
A
#
# COMPACT_ATOMS: atom_id res chain seq x y z
N MET A 1 -6.40 -18.99 -57.86
CA MET A 1 -6.98 -18.26 -56.72
C MET A 1 -7.25 -19.27 -55.62
N SER A 2 -6.25 -19.50 -54.74
CA SER A 2 -6.28 -20.59 -53.75
C SER A 2 -6.50 -19.96 -52.37
N MET A 3 -7.67 -20.21 -51.78
CA MET A 3 -8.03 -19.80 -50.45
C MET A 3 -7.21 -20.60 -49.42
N LYS A 4 -6.24 -19.97 -48.76
CA LYS A 4 -5.56 -20.55 -47.58
C LYS A 4 -6.58 -20.70 -46.43
N LYS A 5 -6.99 -21.92 -46.15
CA LYS A 5 -7.69 -22.29 -44.92
C LYS A 5 -6.80 -22.03 -43.75
N ILE A 6 -7.18 -21.04 -42.92
CA ILE A 6 -6.58 -20.78 -41.59
C ILE A 6 -7.00 -21.96 -40.71
N LYS A 7 -6.08 -22.86 -40.42
CA LYS A 7 -6.27 -23.93 -39.45
C LYS A 7 -6.20 -23.34 -38.04
N PHE A 8 -7.35 -23.07 -37.42
CA PHE A 8 -7.50 -22.91 -36.01
C PHE A 8 -7.43 -24.27 -35.31
N THR A 9 -6.25 -24.82 -35.10
CA THR A 9 -6.04 -26.03 -34.32
C THR A 9 -4.89 -25.82 -33.34
N GLY A 10 -5.14 -25.00 -32.31
CA GLY A 10 -4.38 -25.04 -31.07
C GLY A 10 -5.13 -25.92 -30.07
N LEU A 11 -5.08 -27.22 -30.19
CA LEU A 11 -5.53 -28.14 -29.16
C LEU A 11 -4.79 -27.84 -27.88
N LEU A 12 -5.48 -27.17 -26.91
CA LEU A 12 -5.02 -27.03 -25.55
C LEU A 12 -4.69 -28.42 -25.03
N THR A 13 -3.41 -28.75 -24.89
CA THR A 13 -3.02 -30.02 -24.27
C THR A 13 -3.77 -30.18 -22.96
N ARG A 14 -4.31 -31.36 -22.66
CA ARG A 14 -5.15 -31.68 -21.49
C ARG A 14 -4.54 -31.06 -20.17
N LYS A 15 -3.20 -31.04 -20.07
CA LYS A 15 -2.46 -30.39 -18.96
C LYS A 15 -2.61 -28.87 -18.92
N LYS A 16 -2.69 -28.19 -20.07
CA LYS A 16 -2.90 -26.74 -20.12
C LYS A 16 -4.35 -26.39 -19.75
N ALA A 17 -5.31 -27.16 -20.28
CA ALA A 17 -6.73 -26.96 -19.97
C ALA A 17 -7.01 -27.13 -18.47
N VAL A 18 -6.48 -28.18 -17.83
CA VAL A 18 -6.60 -28.39 -16.39
C VAL A 18 -5.97 -27.23 -15.59
N ARG A 19 -4.83 -26.71 -16.02
CA ARG A 19 -4.19 -25.57 -15.36
C ARG A 19 -5.04 -24.31 -15.45
N TYR A 20 -5.62 -23.98 -16.61
CA TYR A 20 -6.53 -22.85 -16.76
C TYR A 20 -7.80 -23.02 -15.95
N LEU A 21 -8.33 -24.24 -15.87
CA LEU A 21 -9.51 -24.54 -15.04
C LEU A 21 -9.22 -24.27 -13.55
N ILE A 22 -8.04 -24.70 -13.05
CA ILE A 22 -7.62 -24.42 -11.68
C ILE A 22 -7.49 -22.91 -11.42
N TYR A 23 -6.94 -22.14 -12.37
CA TYR A 23 -6.86 -20.69 -12.22
C TYR A 23 -8.23 -20.03 -12.18
N ILE A 24 -9.13 -20.40 -13.07
CA ILE A 24 -10.50 -19.87 -13.10
C ILE A 24 -11.21 -20.22 -11.79
N LEU A 25 -11.10 -21.47 -11.33
CA LEU A 25 -11.69 -21.89 -10.06
C LEU A 25 -11.15 -21.08 -8.89
N PHE A 26 -9.82 -20.87 -8.82
CA PHE A 26 -9.19 -20.04 -7.78
C PHE A 26 -9.73 -18.62 -7.82
N VAL A 27 -9.78 -17.98 -8.99
CA VAL A 27 -10.32 -16.63 -9.15
C VAL A 27 -11.79 -16.55 -8.73
N CYS A 28 -12.61 -17.52 -9.13
CA CYS A 28 -14.02 -17.58 -8.76
C CYS A 28 -14.20 -17.72 -7.22
N VAL A 29 -13.47 -18.65 -6.60
CA VAL A 29 -13.53 -18.86 -5.15
C VAL A 29 -13.05 -17.62 -4.41
N PHE A 30 -11.96 -17.01 -4.86
CA PHE A 30 -11.43 -15.78 -4.28
C PHE A 30 -12.41 -14.61 -4.45
N ALA A 31 -13.04 -14.45 -5.61
CA ALA A 31 -14.05 -13.42 -5.85
C ALA A 31 -15.26 -13.60 -4.92
N VAL A 32 -15.80 -14.83 -4.79
CA VAL A 32 -16.91 -15.12 -3.87
C VAL A 32 -16.51 -14.84 -2.42
N PHE A 33 -15.28 -15.22 -2.02
CA PHE A 33 -14.75 -14.91 -0.69
C PHE A 33 -14.72 -13.41 -0.44
N VAL A 34 -14.18 -12.62 -1.37
CA VAL A 34 -14.08 -11.16 -1.25
C VAL A 34 -15.47 -10.51 -1.22
N ILE A 35 -16.41 -10.93 -2.07
CA ILE A 35 -17.78 -10.41 -2.09
C ILE A 35 -18.46 -10.63 -0.73
N LYS A 36 -18.39 -11.85 -0.20
CA LYS A 36 -18.95 -12.16 1.14
C LYS A 36 -18.29 -11.37 2.26
N LEU A 37 -16.96 -11.22 2.17
CA LEU A 37 -16.17 -10.47 3.15
C LEU A 37 -16.53 -8.98 3.18
N ASN A 38 -16.93 -8.39 2.05
CA ASN A 38 -17.27 -6.97 1.97
C ASN A 38 -18.78 -6.66 2.21
N GLN A 39 -19.59 -7.67 2.54
CA GLN A 39 -20.97 -7.50 2.97
C GLN A 39 -21.10 -7.11 4.46
N VAL A 40 -20.09 -6.50 5.03
CA VAL A 40 -20.06 -6.08 6.44
C VAL A 40 -20.79 -4.76 6.60
N GLU A 41 -21.77 -4.72 7.47
CA GLU A 41 -22.39 -3.47 7.91
C GLU A 41 -21.38 -2.65 8.72
N LYS A 42 -21.07 -1.46 8.22
CA LYS A 42 -20.15 -0.54 8.88
C LYS A 42 -20.93 0.33 9.84
N THR A 43 -20.53 0.33 11.11
CA THR A 43 -21.09 1.26 12.09
C THR A 43 -20.61 2.68 11.75
N GLU A 44 -21.55 3.59 11.56
CA GLU A 44 -21.22 4.99 11.32
C GLU A 44 -20.64 5.61 12.61
N LEU A 45 -19.37 5.97 12.59
CA LEU A 45 -18.72 6.71 13.68
C LEU A 45 -19.13 8.18 13.69
N VAL A 46 -19.52 8.70 12.54
CA VAL A 46 -20.00 10.06 12.36
C VAL A 46 -21.34 9.96 11.64
N VAL A 47 -22.39 10.43 12.29
CA VAL A 47 -23.72 10.51 11.67
C VAL A 47 -23.65 11.53 10.54
N ARG A 48 -23.72 11.06 9.30
CA ARG A 48 -23.71 11.88 8.09
C ARG A 48 -25.10 12.00 7.46
N THR A 49 -26.14 11.72 8.23
CA THR A 49 -27.51 11.86 7.77
C THR A 49 -27.77 13.28 7.33
N GLY A 50 -28.20 13.47 6.08
CA GLY A 50 -28.40 14.80 5.50
C GLY A 50 -27.14 15.48 4.95
N GLN A 51 -25.96 14.83 4.99
CA GLN A 51 -24.75 15.36 4.36
C GLN A 51 -24.50 14.69 3.01
N THR A 52 -24.24 15.50 1.99
CA THR A 52 -23.83 15.05 0.64
C THR A 52 -22.54 15.73 0.22
N PHE A 53 -21.74 15.03 -0.58
CA PHE A 53 -20.48 15.53 -1.13
C PHE A 53 -20.58 15.52 -2.65
N GLU A 54 -20.62 16.70 -3.24
CA GLU A 54 -20.88 16.89 -4.65
C GLU A 54 -19.76 17.65 -5.34
N LYS A 55 -19.52 17.34 -6.62
CA LYS A 55 -18.55 18.07 -7.43
C LYS A 55 -19.11 19.39 -7.89
N ALA A 56 -18.30 20.43 -7.80
CA ALA A 56 -18.63 21.76 -8.29
C ALA A 56 -17.41 22.42 -8.96
N LYS A 57 -17.67 23.48 -9.72
CA LYS A 57 -16.65 24.32 -10.35
C LYS A 57 -16.80 25.75 -9.85
N VAL A 58 -15.71 26.33 -9.37
CA VAL A 58 -15.68 27.74 -8.95
C VAL A 58 -15.85 28.63 -10.15
N VAL A 59 -16.88 29.48 -10.13
CA VAL A 59 -17.19 30.45 -11.17
C VAL A 59 -16.42 31.73 -10.91
N LYS A 60 -16.58 32.30 -9.71
CA LYS A 60 -15.89 33.53 -9.28
C LYS A 60 -15.68 33.56 -7.77
N ILE A 61 -14.73 34.38 -7.35
CA ILE A 61 -14.51 34.74 -5.96
C ILE A 61 -15.37 35.97 -5.66
N LEU A 62 -16.19 35.88 -4.61
CA LEU A 62 -17.04 37.02 -4.17
C LEU A 62 -16.32 37.85 -3.12
N GLN A 63 -15.62 37.17 -2.19
CA GLN A 63 -14.81 37.80 -1.18
C GLN A 63 -13.56 36.93 -0.95
N ASP A 64 -12.39 37.50 -1.17
CA ASP A 64 -11.12 36.85 -0.87
C ASP A 64 -10.72 37.10 0.59
N ASN A 65 -9.99 36.16 1.15
CA ASN A 65 -9.45 36.21 2.50
C ASN A 65 -7.90 36.28 2.51
N LEU A 66 -7.30 36.66 1.36
CA LEU A 66 -5.86 36.83 1.22
C LEU A 66 -5.48 38.21 1.79
N GLU A 67 -4.60 38.23 2.77
CA GLU A 67 -4.02 39.45 3.32
C GLU A 67 -2.80 39.93 2.52
N GLU A 68 -2.39 41.18 2.72
CA GLU A 68 -1.24 41.79 2.04
C GLU A 68 0.09 41.05 2.32
N ASN A 69 0.20 40.39 3.46
CA ASN A 69 1.36 39.58 3.85
C ASN A 69 1.40 38.19 3.14
N GLY A 70 0.40 37.86 2.28
CA GLY A 70 0.28 36.60 1.58
C GLY A 70 -0.35 35.47 2.40
N THR A 71 -0.76 35.73 3.64
CA THR A 71 -1.49 34.73 4.45
C THR A 71 -2.99 34.82 4.17
N ARG A 72 -3.70 33.71 4.41
CA ARG A 72 -5.15 33.64 4.31
C ARG A 72 -5.75 33.56 5.71
N VAL A 73 -6.65 34.50 6.04
CA VAL A 73 -7.29 34.56 7.33
C VAL A 73 -8.81 34.55 7.18
N GLY A 74 -9.45 33.63 7.90
CA GLY A 74 -10.91 33.48 7.84
C GLY A 74 -11.40 32.71 6.62
N GLU A 75 -12.61 33.03 6.19
CA GLU A 75 -13.30 32.31 5.12
C GLU A 75 -13.31 33.10 3.80
N GLN A 76 -13.11 32.38 2.71
CA GLN A 76 -13.29 32.88 1.37
C GLN A 76 -14.74 32.67 0.94
N LYS A 77 -15.43 33.66 0.37
CA LYS A 77 -16.75 33.51 -0.23
C LYS A 77 -16.61 33.32 -1.74
N VAL A 78 -17.20 32.24 -2.24
CA VAL A 78 -17.07 31.85 -3.64
C VAL A 78 -18.41 31.46 -4.23
N ARG A 79 -18.59 31.78 -5.51
CA ARG A 79 -19.69 31.25 -6.30
C ARG A 79 -19.25 30.02 -7.05
N VAL A 80 -19.97 28.92 -6.85
CA VAL A 80 -19.68 27.65 -7.51
C VAL A 80 -20.88 27.19 -8.32
N ARG A 81 -20.61 26.53 -9.45
CA ARG A 81 -21.62 25.83 -10.24
C ARG A 81 -21.54 24.34 -9.92
N MET A 82 -22.65 23.77 -9.49
CA MET A 82 -22.75 22.34 -9.15
C MET A 82 -22.64 21.49 -10.42
N LEU A 83 -21.77 20.44 -10.38
CA LEU A 83 -21.57 19.52 -11.49
C LEU A 83 -22.29 18.18 -11.29
N THR A 84 -22.55 17.81 -10.04
CA THR A 84 -23.21 16.55 -9.65
C THR A 84 -24.30 16.84 -8.60
N GLY A 85 -25.08 15.82 -8.27
CA GLY A 85 -26.10 15.87 -7.23
C GLY A 85 -27.43 16.45 -7.71
N VAL A 86 -28.34 16.64 -6.75
CA VAL A 86 -29.72 17.11 -7.01
C VAL A 86 -29.73 18.53 -7.59
N ARG A 87 -28.78 19.37 -7.18
CA ARG A 87 -28.64 20.77 -7.64
C ARG A 87 -27.71 20.95 -8.83
N LYS A 88 -27.52 19.92 -9.64
CA LYS A 88 -26.65 20.00 -10.82
C LYS A 88 -27.06 21.16 -11.75
N GLY A 89 -26.09 22.01 -12.08
CA GLY A 89 -26.26 23.17 -12.93
C GLY A 89 -26.59 24.48 -12.19
N GLU A 90 -26.99 24.42 -10.93
CA GLU A 90 -27.25 25.61 -10.10
C GLU A 90 -25.95 26.30 -9.69
N GLU A 91 -26.04 27.60 -9.49
CA GLU A 91 -24.97 28.41 -8.91
C GLU A 91 -25.29 28.69 -7.44
N LEU A 92 -24.34 28.41 -6.57
CA LEU A 92 -24.46 28.61 -5.13
C LEU A 92 -23.34 29.52 -4.64
N ASP A 93 -23.69 30.44 -3.75
CA ASP A 93 -22.74 31.25 -3.02
C ASP A 93 -22.43 30.55 -1.70
N ILE A 94 -21.19 30.10 -1.55
CA ILE A 94 -20.74 29.25 -0.43
C ILE A 94 -19.43 29.75 0.15
N THR A 95 -19.10 29.29 1.34
CA THR A 95 -17.84 29.59 2.01
C THR A 95 -16.82 28.48 1.81
N SER A 96 -15.55 28.85 1.79
CA SER A 96 -14.42 27.94 1.87
C SER A 96 -13.51 28.38 3.01
N SER A 97 -13.38 27.50 4.03
CA SER A 97 -12.32 27.68 5.00
C SER A 97 -11.00 27.38 4.29
N SER A 98 -10.18 28.38 4.08
CA SER A 98 -8.87 28.21 3.41
C SER A 98 -7.80 27.66 4.34
N GLY A 99 -8.22 26.85 5.33
CA GLY A 99 -7.31 26.15 6.23
C GLY A 99 -6.52 25.05 5.52
N TYR A 100 -5.34 24.73 6.06
CA TYR A 100 -4.48 23.69 5.47
C TYR A 100 -5.11 22.28 5.47
N LEU A 101 -5.99 22.02 6.43
CA LEU A 101 -6.66 20.73 6.61
C LEU A 101 -8.02 20.66 5.93
N PHE A 102 -8.76 21.75 5.93
CA PHE A 102 -10.13 21.80 5.42
C PHE A 102 -10.31 23.00 4.47
N GLY A 103 -11.19 22.83 3.50
CA GLY A 103 -11.47 23.83 2.48
C GLY A 103 -10.41 23.84 1.38
N ALA A 104 -10.44 24.90 0.60
CA ALA A 104 -9.48 25.14 -0.47
C ALA A 104 -9.31 26.65 -0.69
N ALA A 105 -8.09 27.09 -1.02
CA ALA A 105 -7.86 28.43 -1.56
C ALA A 105 -8.39 28.45 -3.02
N CYS A 106 -9.67 28.77 -3.16
CA CYS A 106 -10.38 28.69 -4.43
C CYS A 106 -9.84 29.69 -5.44
N LYS A 107 -9.83 29.28 -6.71
CA LYS A 107 -9.52 30.12 -7.88
C LYS A 107 -10.62 29.92 -8.91
N PRO A 108 -10.95 30.94 -9.73
CA PRO A 108 -11.90 30.78 -10.82
C PRO A 108 -11.51 29.63 -11.75
N GLY A 109 -12.49 28.79 -12.11
CA GLY A 109 -12.26 27.57 -12.91
C GLY A 109 -11.84 26.32 -12.16
N MET A 110 -11.49 26.42 -10.87
CA MET A 110 -11.08 25.28 -10.03
C MET A 110 -12.25 24.33 -9.79
N LYS A 111 -11.98 23.02 -9.85
CA LYS A 111 -12.94 21.99 -9.43
C LYS A 111 -12.79 21.72 -7.94
N VAL A 112 -13.91 21.67 -7.24
CA VAL A 112 -14.00 21.48 -5.78
C VAL A 112 -15.05 20.45 -5.42
N ILE A 113 -14.91 19.85 -4.26
CA ILE A 113 -15.95 19.06 -3.61
C ILE A 113 -16.68 19.97 -2.64
N VAL A 114 -17.98 20.05 -2.79
CA VAL A 114 -18.87 20.82 -1.92
C VAL A 114 -19.56 19.87 -0.97
N MET A 115 -19.46 20.12 0.31
CA MET A 115 -20.26 19.45 1.35
C MET A 115 -21.56 20.26 1.51
N GLN A 116 -22.69 19.57 1.37
CA GLN A 116 -24.00 20.13 1.66
C GLN A 116 -24.56 19.41 2.88
N SER A 117 -25.02 20.16 3.86
CA SER A 117 -25.69 19.65 5.05
C SER A 117 -27.11 20.19 5.07
N VAL A 118 -28.09 19.29 5.06
CA VAL A 118 -29.52 19.60 5.13
C VAL A 118 -29.98 19.40 6.56
N ALA A 119 -30.43 20.47 7.20
CA ALA A 119 -31.01 20.46 8.54
C ALA A 119 -32.39 21.13 8.49
N GLY A 120 -33.45 20.31 8.36
CA GLY A 120 -34.80 20.81 8.11
C GLY A 120 -34.89 21.57 6.79
N ASP A 121 -35.42 22.81 6.81
CA ASP A 121 -35.56 23.67 5.62
C ASP A 121 -34.26 24.42 5.27
N SER A 122 -33.22 24.36 6.10
CA SER A 122 -31.97 25.04 5.86
C SER A 122 -30.92 24.11 5.25
N THR A 123 -30.28 24.57 4.17
CA THR A 123 -29.15 23.88 3.55
C THR A 123 -27.91 24.75 3.70
N VAL A 124 -26.94 24.24 4.47
CA VAL A 124 -25.62 24.88 4.56
C VAL A 124 -24.69 24.17 3.60
N ALA A 125 -24.04 24.91 2.73
CA ALA A 125 -23.06 24.39 1.79
C ALA A 125 -21.71 25.07 1.99
N SER A 126 -20.63 24.29 1.96
CA SER A 126 -19.26 24.78 2.06
C SER A 126 -18.33 23.98 1.18
N VAL A 127 -17.22 24.58 0.80
CA VAL A 127 -16.14 23.86 0.09
C VAL A 127 -15.44 22.94 1.07
N TYR A 128 -15.52 21.65 0.82
CA TYR A 128 -14.83 20.62 1.62
C TYR A 128 -13.35 20.54 1.26
N THR A 129 -13.04 20.44 -0.03
CA THR A 129 -11.65 20.35 -0.53
C THR A 129 -11.60 20.56 -2.05
N GLN A 130 -10.39 20.66 -2.60
CA GLN A 130 -10.17 20.61 -4.05
C GLN A 130 -10.46 19.22 -4.61
N ASP A 131 -11.13 19.12 -5.77
CA ASP A 131 -11.28 17.87 -6.50
C ASP A 131 -9.94 17.47 -7.14
N ARG A 132 -9.29 16.47 -6.53
CA ARG A 132 -8.01 15.91 -6.98
C ARG A 132 -8.16 14.57 -7.69
N GLU A 133 -9.38 14.03 -7.75
CA GLU A 133 -9.66 12.66 -8.22
C GLU A 133 -9.09 12.42 -9.63
N GLY A 134 -9.42 13.29 -10.58
CA GLY A 134 -8.96 13.16 -11.96
C GLY A 134 -7.44 13.21 -12.11
N VAL A 135 -6.79 14.10 -11.36
CA VAL A 135 -5.32 14.22 -11.38
C VAL A 135 -4.65 12.97 -10.83
N ILE A 136 -5.17 12.44 -9.70
CA ILE A 136 -4.65 11.22 -9.08
C ILE A 136 -4.77 10.02 -10.04
N TYR A 137 -5.93 9.85 -10.68
CA TYR A 137 -6.12 8.75 -11.63
C TYR A 137 -5.26 8.87 -12.88
N ILE A 138 -5.11 10.09 -13.43
CA ILE A 138 -4.23 10.32 -14.58
C ILE A 138 -2.78 10.00 -14.21
N PHE A 139 -2.31 10.46 -13.04
CA PHE A 139 -0.95 10.20 -12.59
C PHE A 139 -0.67 8.71 -12.36
N ALA A 140 -1.61 8.01 -11.73
CA ALA A 140 -1.54 6.56 -11.56
C ALA A 140 -1.53 5.84 -12.91
N LEU A 141 -2.37 6.25 -13.86
CA LEU A 141 -2.40 5.68 -15.21
C LEU A 141 -1.08 5.89 -15.95
N ILE A 142 -0.52 7.10 -15.89
CA ILE A 142 0.78 7.41 -16.50
C ILE A 142 1.86 6.50 -15.92
N TYR A 143 1.91 6.32 -14.60
CA TYR A 143 2.86 5.42 -13.95
C TYR A 143 2.73 3.99 -14.47
N LEU A 144 1.50 3.46 -14.51
CA LEU A 144 1.25 2.10 -15.01
C LEU A 144 1.61 1.95 -16.50
N LEU A 145 1.35 2.98 -17.32
CA LEU A 145 1.74 2.99 -18.73
C LEU A 145 3.26 2.97 -18.89
N VAL A 146 3.99 3.81 -18.15
CA VAL A 146 5.47 3.82 -18.19
C VAL A 146 6.03 2.47 -17.77
N LEU A 147 5.49 1.87 -16.72
CA LEU A 147 5.90 0.55 -16.26
C LEU A 147 5.65 -0.53 -17.32
N CYS A 148 4.52 -0.46 -18.02
CA CYS A 148 4.20 -1.39 -19.12
C CYS A 148 5.10 -1.17 -20.34
N LEU A 149 5.38 0.08 -20.72
CA LEU A 149 6.19 0.42 -21.89
C LEU A 149 7.63 -0.01 -21.70
N ILE A 150 8.22 0.29 -20.54
CA ILE A 150 9.63 -0.07 -20.25
C ILE A 150 9.76 -1.57 -19.93
N GLY A 151 8.87 -2.10 -19.10
CA GLY A 151 8.92 -3.48 -18.64
C GLY A 151 8.34 -4.51 -19.62
N GLY A 152 7.66 -4.09 -20.69
CA GLY A 152 7.02 -4.97 -21.65
C GLY A 152 6.10 -6.00 -20.98
N LYS A 153 6.23 -7.28 -21.34
CA LYS A 153 5.43 -8.37 -20.75
C LYS A 153 5.64 -8.51 -19.24
N GLN A 154 6.84 -8.22 -18.76
CA GLN A 154 7.16 -8.29 -17.33
C GLN A 154 6.55 -7.10 -16.58
N GLY A 155 6.56 -5.91 -17.20
CA GLY A 155 5.90 -4.71 -16.68
C GLY A 155 4.38 -4.91 -16.50
N ILE A 156 3.69 -5.52 -17.49
CA ILE A 156 2.25 -5.84 -17.37
C ILE A 156 1.99 -6.78 -16.17
N LYS A 157 2.83 -7.80 -15.99
CA LYS A 157 2.69 -8.70 -14.84
C LYS A 157 2.94 -7.99 -13.51
N GLY A 158 3.92 -7.08 -13.47
CA GLY A 158 4.19 -6.22 -12.32
C GLY A 158 3.01 -5.31 -11.99
N CYS A 159 2.40 -4.67 -13.01
CA CYS A 159 1.17 -3.88 -12.85
C CYS A 159 0.03 -4.69 -12.23
N LEU A 160 -0.20 -5.90 -12.75
CA LEU A 160 -1.25 -6.78 -12.22
C LEU A 160 -0.95 -7.19 -10.77
N GLY A 161 0.31 -7.48 -10.44
CA GLY A 161 0.74 -7.77 -9.08
C GLY A 161 0.51 -6.58 -8.12
N LEU A 162 0.87 -5.37 -8.56
CA LEU A 162 0.66 -4.14 -7.80
C LEU A 162 -0.83 -3.90 -7.51
N VAL A 163 -1.66 -3.94 -8.56
CA VAL A 163 -3.11 -3.77 -8.43
C VAL A 163 -3.70 -4.84 -7.51
N PHE A 164 -3.26 -6.10 -7.64
CA PHE A 164 -3.70 -7.19 -6.77
C PHE A 164 -3.31 -6.96 -5.31
N THR A 165 -2.12 -6.46 -5.03
CA THR A 165 -1.67 -6.14 -3.68
C THR A 165 -2.54 -5.05 -3.04
N PHE A 166 -2.77 -3.94 -3.74
CA PHE A 166 -3.68 -2.89 -3.27
C PHE A 166 -5.11 -3.40 -3.06
N PHE A 167 -5.59 -4.23 -3.98
CA PHE A 167 -6.90 -4.87 -3.85
C PHE A 167 -6.98 -5.74 -2.59
N CYS A 168 -5.96 -6.54 -2.29
CA CYS A 168 -5.93 -7.35 -1.07
C CYS A 168 -5.88 -6.50 0.20
N VAL A 169 -5.14 -5.39 0.20
CA VAL A 169 -5.10 -4.48 1.37
C VAL A 169 -6.47 -3.84 1.59
N ILE A 170 -7.13 -3.36 0.56
CA ILE A 170 -8.40 -2.63 0.70
C ILE A 170 -9.58 -3.58 0.94
N PHE A 171 -9.68 -4.66 0.16
CA PHE A 171 -10.87 -5.52 0.13
C PHE A 171 -10.73 -6.84 0.89
N VAL A 172 -9.54 -7.17 1.42
CA VAL A 172 -9.33 -8.35 2.25
C VAL A 172 -8.85 -7.95 3.64
N TYR A 173 -7.76 -7.20 3.75
CA TYR A 173 -7.20 -6.83 5.05
C TYR A 173 -8.15 -5.97 5.87
N LEU A 174 -8.62 -4.84 5.33
CA LEU A 174 -9.49 -3.92 6.08
C LEU A 174 -10.81 -4.58 6.53
N PRO A 175 -11.56 -5.31 5.68
CA PRO A 175 -12.77 -5.99 6.13
C PRO A 175 -12.53 -7.07 7.19
N LEU A 176 -11.44 -7.85 7.09
CA LEU A 176 -11.10 -8.85 8.09
C LEU A 176 -10.81 -8.22 9.46
N VAL A 177 -10.04 -7.12 9.47
CA VAL A 177 -9.78 -6.36 10.70
C VAL A 177 -11.08 -5.80 11.27
N TYR A 178 -11.95 -5.28 10.41
CA TYR A 178 -13.26 -4.76 10.82
C TYR A 178 -14.18 -5.86 11.38
N LEU A 179 -14.06 -7.09 10.89
CA LEU A 179 -14.72 -8.30 11.43
C LEU A 179 -14.10 -8.82 12.74
N LYS A 180 -13.25 -8.02 13.38
CA LYS A 180 -12.61 -8.32 14.69
C LYS A 180 -11.52 -9.39 14.67
N TYR A 181 -11.05 -9.81 13.46
CA TYR A 181 -9.86 -10.65 13.39
C TYR A 181 -8.63 -9.85 13.83
N SER A 182 -7.65 -10.54 14.40
CA SER A 182 -6.39 -9.90 14.81
C SER A 182 -5.70 -9.23 13.61
N PRO A 183 -5.42 -7.92 13.65
CA PRO A 183 -4.75 -7.22 12.56
C PRO A 183 -3.42 -7.85 12.16
N PHE A 184 -2.63 -8.29 13.15
CA PHE A 184 -1.35 -8.93 12.92
C PHE A 184 -1.49 -10.22 12.09
N TRP A 185 -2.34 -11.16 12.49
CA TRP A 185 -2.53 -12.42 11.76
C TRP A 185 -3.21 -12.21 10.42
N THR A 186 -4.09 -11.23 10.33
CA THR A 186 -4.70 -10.81 9.05
C THR A 186 -3.65 -10.27 8.09
N ALA A 187 -2.69 -9.47 8.58
CA ALA A 187 -1.58 -8.99 7.77
C ALA A 187 -0.69 -10.14 7.29
N VAL A 188 -0.34 -11.09 8.17
CA VAL A 188 0.41 -12.29 7.79
C VAL A 188 -0.30 -13.06 6.67
N PHE A 189 -1.61 -13.26 6.79
CA PHE A 189 -2.42 -13.94 5.78
C PHE A 189 -2.42 -13.18 4.44
N VAL A 190 -2.61 -11.86 4.46
CA VAL A 190 -2.59 -11.03 3.26
C VAL A 190 -1.19 -10.99 2.64
N CYS A 191 -0.14 -10.87 3.44
CA CYS A 191 1.25 -10.96 2.98
C CYS A 191 1.53 -12.32 2.31
N PHE A 192 1.01 -13.41 2.85
CA PHE A 192 1.14 -14.74 2.26
C PHE A 192 0.47 -14.82 0.88
N ILE A 193 -0.79 -14.40 0.77
CA ILE A 193 -1.54 -14.45 -0.48
C ILE A 193 -0.93 -13.52 -1.54
N THR A 194 -0.60 -12.30 -1.16
CA THR A 194 0.00 -11.32 -2.09
C THR A 194 1.36 -11.78 -2.59
N THR A 195 2.21 -12.31 -1.72
CA THR A 195 3.50 -12.89 -2.11
C THR A 195 3.30 -14.03 -3.10
N LEU A 196 2.43 -14.99 -2.77
CA LEU A 196 2.21 -16.16 -3.60
C LEU A 196 1.71 -15.76 -5.00
N VAL A 197 0.70 -14.90 -5.06
CA VAL A 197 0.10 -14.50 -6.33
C VAL A 197 1.07 -13.63 -7.15
N THR A 198 1.68 -12.62 -6.53
CA THR A 198 2.58 -11.69 -7.22
C THR A 198 3.83 -12.39 -7.74
N MET A 199 4.47 -13.21 -6.91
CA MET A 199 5.65 -13.99 -7.32
C MET A 199 5.32 -14.95 -8.46
N TYR A 200 4.15 -15.59 -8.39
CA TYR A 200 3.71 -16.50 -9.43
C TYR A 200 3.36 -15.80 -10.74
N LEU A 201 2.74 -14.63 -10.66
CA LEU A 201 2.47 -13.79 -11.85
C LEU A 201 3.76 -13.34 -12.54
N ILE A 202 4.74 -12.88 -11.77
CA ILE A 202 6.01 -12.35 -12.30
C ILE A 202 6.91 -13.47 -12.79
N GLY A 203 7.22 -14.46 -11.95
CA GLY A 203 8.20 -15.51 -12.19
C GLY A 203 7.66 -16.79 -12.79
N GLY A 204 6.32 -16.96 -12.85
CA GLY A 204 5.68 -18.20 -13.29
C GLY A 204 5.90 -19.38 -12.33
N PRO A 205 5.44 -20.60 -12.68
CA PRO A 205 5.59 -21.80 -11.84
C PRO A 205 7.00 -22.43 -12.01
N THR A 206 8.00 -21.77 -11.45
CA THR A 206 9.39 -22.19 -11.54
C THR A 206 9.99 -22.50 -10.18
N ARG A 207 11.10 -23.26 -10.12
CA ARG A 207 11.85 -23.49 -8.87
C ARG A 207 12.35 -22.19 -8.29
N LYS A 208 12.75 -21.25 -9.14
CA LYS A 208 13.15 -19.88 -8.76
C LYS A 208 12.03 -19.17 -8.00
N THR A 209 10.82 -19.16 -8.55
CA THR A 209 9.66 -18.53 -7.93
C THR A 209 9.31 -19.17 -6.59
N CYS A 210 9.36 -20.50 -6.50
CA CYS A 210 9.14 -21.22 -5.25
C CYS A 210 10.17 -20.82 -4.18
N ALA A 211 11.46 -20.75 -4.55
CA ALA A 211 12.52 -20.33 -3.64
C ALA A 211 12.34 -18.89 -3.19
N ALA A 212 12.02 -17.97 -4.11
CA ALA A 212 11.76 -16.57 -3.79
C ALA A 212 10.56 -16.43 -2.84
N THR A 213 9.45 -17.12 -3.11
CA THR A 213 8.26 -17.10 -2.25
C THR A 213 8.58 -17.58 -0.82
N LEU A 214 9.26 -18.71 -0.69
CA LEU A 214 9.65 -19.24 0.62
C LEU A 214 10.63 -18.31 1.35
N GLY A 215 11.61 -17.75 0.61
CA GLY A 215 12.56 -16.77 1.15
C GLY A 215 11.86 -15.51 1.65
N THR A 216 10.90 -14.98 0.91
CA THR A 216 10.07 -13.83 1.31
C THR A 216 9.29 -14.13 2.57
N LEU A 217 8.62 -15.30 2.64
CA LEU A 217 7.82 -15.67 3.82
C LEU A 217 8.70 -15.78 5.08
N VAL A 218 9.87 -16.39 4.97
CA VAL A 218 10.83 -16.43 6.07
C VAL A 218 11.28 -15.02 6.46
N GLY A 219 11.59 -14.15 5.50
CA GLY A 219 11.99 -12.76 5.76
C GLY A 219 10.91 -11.96 6.49
N VAL A 220 9.65 -12.09 6.07
CA VAL A 220 8.51 -11.42 6.74
C VAL A 220 8.29 -11.96 8.16
N ILE A 221 8.42 -13.27 8.38
CA ILE A 221 8.34 -13.87 9.73
C ILE A 221 9.45 -13.30 10.61
N LEU A 222 10.68 -13.21 10.10
CA LEU A 222 11.82 -12.67 10.83
C LEU A 222 11.67 -11.18 11.13
N ALA A 223 11.10 -10.41 10.20
CA ALA A 223 10.69 -9.02 10.45
C ALA A 223 9.67 -8.94 11.58
N GLY A 224 8.64 -9.79 11.56
CA GLY A 224 7.64 -9.85 12.64
C GLY A 224 8.22 -10.19 14.00
N VAL A 225 9.15 -11.16 14.07
CA VAL A 225 9.89 -11.49 15.30
C VAL A 225 10.72 -10.30 15.77
N SER A 226 11.44 -9.63 14.87
CA SER A 226 12.25 -8.45 15.19
C SER A 226 11.37 -7.30 15.72
N ALA A 227 10.19 -7.10 15.11
CA ALA A 227 9.20 -6.12 15.58
C ALA A 227 8.74 -6.43 17.00
N TRP A 228 8.43 -7.68 17.28
CA TRP A 228 8.01 -8.11 18.61
C TRP A 228 9.13 -7.91 19.65
N CYS A 229 10.37 -8.29 19.34
CA CYS A 229 11.52 -8.07 20.20
C CYS A 229 11.73 -6.58 20.49
N PHE A 230 11.70 -5.74 19.46
CA PHE A 230 11.87 -4.29 19.61
C PHE A 230 10.74 -3.68 20.46
N SER A 231 9.49 -4.04 20.17
CA SER A 231 8.32 -3.61 20.95
C SER A 231 8.46 -3.94 22.43
N LYS A 232 8.86 -5.16 22.77
CA LYS A 232 9.06 -5.57 24.16
C LYS A 232 10.20 -4.83 24.83
N ALA A 233 11.29 -4.57 24.12
CA ALA A 233 12.47 -3.91 24.66
C ALA A 233 12.26 -2.39 24.83
N SER A 234 11.55 -1.74 23.89
CA SER A 234 11.34 -0.29 23.90
C SER A 234 10.05 0.16 24.61
N GLY A 235 9.14 -0.76 24.93
CA GLY A 235 7.82 -0.43 25.46
C GLY A 235 6.86 0.17 24.42
N ILE A 236 7.27 0.26 23.14
CA ILE A 236 6.41 0.75 22.07
C ILE A 236 5.38 -0.32 21.72
N SER A 237 4.11 0.05 21.81
CA SER A 237 2.98 -0.82 21.46
C SER A 237 2.15 -0.18 20.34
N GLY A 238 1.18 -0.91 19.81
CA GLY A 238 0.25 -0.37 18.83
C GLY A 238 -0.68 0.74 19.37
N TYR A 239 -0.59 1.07 20.65
CA TYR A 239 -1.33 2.15 21.28
C TYR A 239 -0.55 3.48 21.35
N ASN A 240 0.69 3.51 20.88
CA ASN A 240 1.54 4.70 20.89
C ASN A 240 1.46 5.55 19.60
N VAL A 241 0.45 5.29 18.75
CA VAL A 241 0.25 5.99 17.47
C VAL A 241 -0.50 7.30 17.65
N SER A 242 -0.28 8.27 16.75
CA SER A 242 -0.84 9.63 16.85
C SER A 242 -2.37 9.66 16.86
N ASP A 243 -3.03 8.75 16.12
CA ASP A 243 -4.50 8.73 16.00
C ASP A 243 -5.18 7.80 17.00
N ILE A 244 -4.50 7.47 18.09
CA ILE A 244 -4.96 6.45 19.05
C ILE A 244 -6.34 6.75 19.63
N GLU A 245 -6.66 8.01 19.91
CA GLU A 245 -7.95 8.40 20.50
C GLU A 245 -9.11 8.04 19.55
N THR A 246 -8.96 8.36 18.26
CA THR A 246 -9.93 7.98 17.23
C THR A 246 -10.03 6.47 17.05
N LEU A 247 -8.89 5.77 17.06
CA LEU A 247 -8.83 4.31 16.98
C LEU A 247 -9.45 3.63 18.22
N MET A 248 -9.29 4.22 19.40
CA MET A 248 -9.94 3.72 20.63
C MET A 248 -11.45 3.87 20.59
N THR A 249 -12.00 4.84 19.87
CA THR A 249 -13.44 4.91 19.59
C THR A 249 -13.91 3.68 18.81
N LEU A 250 -13.15 3.23 17.81
CA LEU A 250 -13.42 1.97 17.08
C LEU A 250 -13.35 0.75 17.98
N TRP A 251 -12.41 0.70 18.92
CA TRP A 251 -12.34 -0.36 19.92
C TRP A 251 -13.60 -0.37 20.79
N ASN A 252 -13.99 0.80 21.32
CA ASN A 252 -15.13 0.91 22.22
C ASN A 252 -16.46 0.57 21.54
N THR A 253 -16.65 1.02 20.29
CA THR A 253 -17.88 0.84 19.53
C THR A 253 -17.97 -0.55 18.88
N ASN A 254 -16.91 -0.99 18.23
CA ASN A 254 -16.92 -2.19 17.38
C ASN A 254 -16.00 -3.30 17.88
N ARG A 255 -15.30 -3.12 19.00
CA ARG A 255 -14.33 -4.10 19.54
C ARG A 255 -13.22 -4.48 18.55
N ILE A 256 -12.83 -3.58 17.65
CA ILE A 256 -11.72 -3.79 16.71
C ILE A 256 -10.41 -3.74 17.49
N GLN A 257 -9.55 -4.74 17.29
CA GLN A 257 -8.25 -4.83 17.97
C GLN A 257 -7.26 -3.80 17.40
N VAL A 258 -7.12 -2.66 18.08
CA VAL A 258 -6.25 -1.55 17.64
C VAL A 258 -4.76 -1.86 17.81
N GLY A 259 -4.39 -2.53 18.90
CA GLY A 259 -2.98 -2.75 19.27
C GLY A 259 -2.12 -3.49 18.22
N GLY A 260 -2.75 -4.25 17.32
CA GLY A 260 -2.05 -4.97 16.24
C GLY A 260 -1.86 -4.16 14.96
N LEU A 261 -2.49 -2.98 14.82
CA LEU A 261 -2.48 -2.22 13.56
C LEU A 261 -1.09 -1.70 13.20
N LEU A 262 -0.33 -1.20 14.16
CA LEU A 262 1.03 -0.74 13.94
C LEU A 262 1.92 -1.83 13.34
N PHE A 263 1.88 -3.02 13.93
CA PHE A 263 2.69 -4.16 13.49
C PHE A 263 2.22 -4.72 12.15
N SER A 264 0.92 -4.71 11.89
CA SER A 264 0.38 -5.13 10.60
C SER A 264 0.78 -4.17 9.47
N GLY A 265 0.74 -2.87 9.72
CA GLY A 265 1.24 -1.85 8.78
C GLY A 265 2.72 -2.05 8.47
N LEU A 266 3.52 -2.34 9.49
CA LEU A 266 4.94 -2.64 9.34
C LEU A 266 5.18 -3.89 8.49
N LEU A 267 4.47 -4.99 8.71
CA LEU A 267 4.61 -6.22 7.91
C LEU A 267 4.24 -5.99 6.44
N ILE A 268 3.15 -5.25 6.19
CA ILE A 268 2.71 -4.95 4.83
C ILE A 268 3.73 -4.04 4.13
N SER A 269 4.30 -3.05 4.83
CA SER A 269 5.26 -2.11 4.23
C SER A 269 6.61 -2.75 3.92
N CYS A 270 7.13 -3.64 4.77
CA CYS A 270 8.40 -4.31 4.50
C CYS A 270 8.28 -5.45 3.47
N LEU A 271 7.07 -5.97 3.22
CA LEU A 271 6.84 -7.09 2.31
C LEU A 271 7.44 -6.85 0.92
N GLY A 272 7.22 -5.66 0.34
CA GLY A 272 7.71 -5.33 -1.00
C GLY A 272 9.22 -5.47 -1.09
N ALA A 273 9.96 -4.85 -0.19
CA ALA A 273 11.42 -4.87 -0.18
C ALA A 273 12.00 -6.28 0.05
N VAL A 274 11.42 -7.05 0.98
CA VAL A 274 11.83 -8.45 1.22
C VAL A 274 11.54 -9.31 -0.01
N MET A 275 10.42 -9.07 -0.70
CA MET A 275 10.02 -9.79 -1.92
C MET A 275 11.00 -9.53 -3.06
N ASP A 276 11.41 -8.28 -3.26
CA ASP A 276 12.33 -7.88 -4.32
C ASP A 276 13.71 -8.50 -4.14
N VAL A 277 14.24 -8.49 -2.93
CA VAL A 277 15.51 -9.13 -2.59
C VAL A 277 15.46 -10.64 -2.80
N ALA A 278 14.42 -11.30 -2.32
CA ALA A 278 14.27 -12.75 -2.48
C ALA A 278 14.15 -13.17 -3.95
N MET A 279 13.43 -12.40 -4.77
CA MET A 279 13.29 -12.66 -6.20
C MET A 279 14.60 -12.42 -6.95
N SER A 280 15.30 -11.33 -6.65
CA SER A 280 16.57 -10.97 -7.28
C SER A 280 17.66 -12.00 -6.98
N ILE A 281 17.79 -12.41 -5.73
CA ILE A 281 18.74 -13.46 -5.31
C ILE A 281 18.40 -14.79 -6.00
N SER A 282 17.11 -15.19 -5.99
CA SER A 282 16.69 -16.44 -6.62
C SER A 282 16.93 -16.42 -8.14
N SER A 283 16.79 -15.24 -8.77
CA SER A 283 17.07 -15.07 -10.20
C SER A 283 18.55 -15.16 -10.50
N ALA A 284 19.39 -14.52 -9.69
CA ALA A 284 20.84 -14.58 -9.85
C ALA A 284 21.38 -16.00 -9.64
N ILE A 285 20.91 -16.71 -8.62
CA ILE A 285 21.32 -18.10 -8.35
C ILE A 285 20.87 -19.04 -9.47
N ASP A 286 19.65 -18.88 -10.00
CA ASP A 286 19.16 -19.66 -11.14
C ASP A 286 20.06 -19.46 -12.36
N GLU A 287 20.47 -18.22 -12.63
CA GLU A 287 21.36 -17.90 -13.75
C GLU A 287 22.78 -18.48 -13.54
N ILE A 288 23.35 -18.32 -12.36
CA ILE A 288 24.69 -18.89 -12.02
C ILE A 288 24.66 -20.40 -12.19
N TYR A 289 23.62 -21.07 -11.72
CA TYR A 289 23.50 -22.52 -11.80
C TYR A 289 23.32 -23.00 -13.25
N ARG A 290 22.56 -22.27 -14.10
CA ARG A 290 22.39 -22.60 -15.53
C ARG A 290 23.67 -22.46 -16.32
N GLN A 291 24.53 -21.49 -15.99
CA GLN A 291 25.82 -21.27 -16.65
C GLN A 291 26.85 -22.34 -16.26
N ASN A 292 26.78 -22.86 -15.03
CA ASN A 292 27.68 -23.91 -14.58
C ASN A 292 26.97 -24.95 -13.69
N LEU A 293 26.52 -26.01 -14.34
CA LEU A 293 25.81 -27.12 -13.71
C LEU A 293 26.71 -28.01 -12.80
N SER A 294 28.04 -27.84 -12.87
CA SER A 294 29.00 -28.61 -12.07
C SER A 294 29.26 -28.02 -10.70
N LEU A 295 28.72 -26.84 -10.40
CA LEU A 295 28.89 -26.16 -9.10
C LEU A 295 28.36 -27.05 -7.96
N SER A 296 29.18 -27.21 -6.94
CA SER A 296 28.76 -27.86 -5.70
C SER A 296 27.76 -26.97 -4.93
N ARG A 297 26.97 -27.58 -4.02
CA ARG A 297 26.04 -26.83 -3.17
C ARG A 297 26.74 -25.73 -2.38
N LYS A 298 27.95 -25.99 -1.86
CA LYS A 298 28.72 -25.01 -1.08
C LYS A 298 29.17 -23.82 -1.93
N GLU A 299 29.59 -24.07 -3.17
CA GLU A 299 29.99 -23.01 -4.12
C GLU A 299 28.79 -22.16 -4.53
N LEU A 300 27.65 -22.81 -4.86
CA LEU A 300 26.42 -22.11 -5.22
C LEU A 300 25.91 -21.26 -4.03
N PHE A 301 25.98 -21.78 -2.80
CA PHE A 301 25.62 -21.04 -1.58
C PHE A 301 26.54 -19.84 -1.38
N LYS A 302 27.86 -20.00 -1.52
CA LYS A 302 28.82 -18.89 -1.39
C LYS A 302 28.63 -17.82 -2.48
N ALA A 303 28.33 -18.24 -3.72
CA ALA A 303 28.03 -17.32 -4.81
C ALA A 303 26.74 -16.52 -4.54
N GLY A 304 25.68 -17.21 -4.12
CA GLY A 304 24.41 -16.57 -3.77
C GLY A 304 24.54 -15.58 -2.59
N LEU A 305 25.32 -15.95 -1.55
CA LEU A 305 25.60 -15.04 -0.43
C LEU A 305 26.39 -13.80 -0.86
N ARG A 306 27.29 -13.90 -1.82
CA ARG A 306 28.00 -12.72 -2.37
C ARG A 306 27.00 -11.76 -3.02
N VAL A 307 26.18 -12.25 -3.92
CA VAL A 307 25.14 -11.44 -4.57
C VAL A 307 24.21 -10.80 -3.53
N GLY A 308 23.75 -11.59 -2.55
CA GLY A 308 22.86 -11.10 -1.51
C GLY A 308 23.50 -10.01 -0.62
N ARG A 309 24.82 -10.10 -0.34
CA ARG A 309 25.54 -9.09 0.44
C ARG A 309 25.59 -7.74 -0.28
N ASP A 310 25.78 -7.76 -1.59
CA ASP A 310 25.83 -6.53 -2.39
C ASP A 310 24.46 -5.83 -2.42
N MET A 311 23.36 -6.59 -2.40
CA MET A 311 22.01 -6.06 -2.47
C MET A 311 21.47 -5.59 -1.11
N MET A 312 21.69 -6.38 -0.04
CA MET A 312 21.05 -6.13 1.25
C MET A 312 21.34 -4.75 1.84
N GLY A 313 22.55 -4.20 1.60
CA GLY A 313 22.93 -2.89 2.09
C GLY A 313 22.15 -1.77 1.42
N THR A 314 22.00 -1.84 0.10
CA THR A 314 21.28 -0.84 -0.71
C THR A 314 19.78 -0.85 -0.39
N ASP A 315 19.19 -2.04 -0.35
CA ASP A 315 17.76 -2.19 -0.12
C ASP A 315 17.36 -1.83 1.32
N SER A 316 18.20 -2.20 2.31
CA SER A 316 17.99 -1.77 3.69
C SER A 316 18.09 -0.25 3.85
N ASN A 317 19.06 0.39 3.20
CA ASN A 317 19.20 1.84 3.21
C ASN A 317 17.99 2.53 2.56
N THR A 318 17.50 2.00 1.44
CA THR A 318 16.29 2.52 0.76
C THR A 318 15.09 2.51 1.69
N LEU A 319 14.89 1.41 2.42
CA LEU A 319 13.77 1.28 3.36
C LEU A 319 13.90 2.25 4.55
N ILE A 320 15.10 2.37 5.13
CA ILE A 320 15.38 3.33 6.23
C ILE A 320 15.12 4.76 5.75
N LEU A 321 15.59 5.13 4.55
CA LEU A 321 15.37 6.45 3.98
C LEU A 321 13.89 6.73 3.69
N ALA A 322 13.10 5.72 3.29
CA ALA A 322 11.67 5.88 3.08
C ALA A 322 10.95 6.24 4.38
N PHE A 323 11.27 5.57 5.49
CA PHE A 323 10.68 5.89 6.79
C PHE A 323 11.23 7.19 7.39
N ALA A 324 12.53 7.46 7.26
CA ALA A 324 13.11 8.74 7.66
C ALA A 324 12.47 9.90 6.88
N GLY A 325 12.27 9.73 5.57
CA GLY A 325 11.63 10.72 4.70
C GLY A 325 10.18 11.01 5.11
N SER A 326 9.42 9.99 5.51
CA SER A 326 8.05 10.18 6.02
C SER A 326 7.99 10.94 7.35
N SER A 327 9.08 10.93 8.12
CA SER A 327 9.19 11.57 9.45
C SER A 327 9.87 12.95 9.42
N VAL A 328 10.27 13.45 8.23
CA VAL A 328 11.04 14.71 8.10
C VAL A 328 10.31 15.90 8.73
N SER A 329 8.98 15.99 8.57
CA SER A 329 8.21 17.10 9.16
C SER A 329 8.26 17.08 10.70
N THR A 330 8.16 15.91 11.32
CA THR A 330 8.27 15.76 12.78
C THR A 330 9.69 16.11 13.24
N LEU A 331 10.71 15.59 12.54
CA LEU A 331 12.12 15.92 12.86
C LEU A 331 12.40 17.42 12.75
N LEU A 332 11.83 18.10 11.74
CA LEU A 332 11.98 19.54 11.59
C LEU A 332 11.32 20.31 12.75
N LEU A 333 10.14 19.87 13.19
CA LEU A 333 9.48 20.48 14.36
C LEU A 333 10.31 20.28 15.63
N ASP A 334 10.79 19.06 15.88
CA ASP A 334 11.62 18.72 17.04
C ASP A 334 12.93 19.56 17.05
N TYR A 335 13.54 19.72 15.88
CA TYR A 335 14.71 20.58 15.69
C TYR A 335 14.39 22.05 15.95
N SER A 336 13.26 22.54 15.42
CA SER A 336 12.85 23.96 15.58
C SER A 336 12.50 24.30 17.02
N TYR A 337 11.97 23.35 17.78
CA TYR A 337 11.71 23.51 19.22
C TYR A 337 12.98 23.37 20.08
N ASN A 338 14.12 23.09 19.45
CA ASN A 338 15.40 22.86 20.14
C ASN A 338 15.27 21.82 21.28
N LEU A 339 14.56 20.72 20.98
CA LEU A 339 14.33 19.67 21.97
C LEU A 339 15.64 18.97 22.30
N PRO A 340 15.90 18.63 23.58
CA PRO A 340 17.07 17.86 23.95
C PRO A 340 17.02 16.44 23.34
N TYR A 341 18.19 15.89 22.99
CA TYR A 341 18.31 14.57 22.37
C TYR A 341 17.50 13.49 23.09
N GLN A 342 17.52 13.48 24.41
CA GLN A 342 16.79 12.50 25.22
C GLN A 342 15.27 12.57 25.00
N GLN A 343 14.71 13.74 24.78
CA GLN A 343 13.29 13.92 24.49
C GLN A 343 12.96 13.43 23.07
N ILE A 344 13.80 13.74 22.09
CA ILE A 344 13.61 13.33 20.69
C ILE A 344 13.66 11.80 20.56
N ILE A 345 14.76 11.17 21.06
CA ILE A 345 14.97 9.73 20.88
C ILE A 345 13.95 8.87 21.63
N ASN A 346 13.36 9.39 22.72
CA ASN A 346 12.33 8.70 23.48
C ASN A 346 10.90 9.08 23.07
N SER A 347 10.72 9.92 22.06
CA SER A 347 9.39 10.22 21.52
C SER A 347 8.79 9.02 20.81
N ASN A 348 7.48 8.79 20.97
CA ASN A 348 6.79 7.67 20.35
C ASN A 348 6.90 7.72 18.81
N ASN A 349 6.75 8.90 18.21
CA ASN A 349 6.78 9.06 16.75
C ASN A 349 8.15 8.68 16.18
N ILE A 350 9.23 9.16 16.79
CA ILE A 350 10.60 8.83 16.35
C ILE A 350 10.91 7.35 16.62
N GLY A 351 10.53 6.86 17.80
CA GLY A 351 10.70 5.43 18.14
C GLY A 351 9.98 4.49 17.17
N ILE A 352 8.76 4.84 16.75
CA ILE A 352 8.01 4.08 15.74
C ILE A 352 8.70 4.14 14.36
N ALA A 353 9.15 5.31 13.92
CA ALA A 353 9.85 5.46 12.64
C ALA A 353 11.15 4.65 12.60
N ILE A 354 11.93 4.69 13.69
CA ILE A 354 13.15 3.87 13.83
C ILE A 354 12.79 2.37 13.80
N MET A 355 11.78 1.96 14.55
CA MET A 355 11.31 0.58 14.56
C MET A 355 10.94 0.11 13.16
N GLN A 356 10.16 0.90 12.42
CA GLN A 356 9.72 0.55 11.05
C GLN A 356 10.91 0.38 10.10
N GLY A 357 11.85 1.32 10.12
CA GLY A 357 13.06 1.23 9.28
C GLY A 357 13.95 0.06 9.64
N MET A 358 14.27 -0.13 10.92
CA MET A 358 15.17 -1.20 11.38
C MET A 358 14.57 -2.59 11.23
N VAL A 359 13.33 -2.78 11.64
CA VAL A 359 12.65 -4.09 11.57
C VAL A 359 12.50 -4.56 10.12
N GLY A 360 12.09 -3.65 9.23
CA GLY A 360 12.03 -3.96 7.81
C GLY A 360 13.41 -4.33 7.24
N SER A 361 14.46 -3.62 7.63
CA SER A 361 15.85 -3.91 7.26
C SER A 361 16.33 -5.26 7.82
N PHE A 362 15.96 -5.63 9.05
CA PHE A 362 16.20 -6.98 9.58
C PHE A 362 15.54 -8.06 8.71
N GLY A 363 14.29 -7.83 8.29
CA GLY A 363 13.59 -8.71 7.36
C GLY A 363 14.34 -8.93 6.05
N ILE A 364 14.86 -7.85 5.45
CA ILE A 364 15.67 -7.88 4.23
C ILE A 364 16.96 -8.68 4.48
N VAL A 365 17.78 -8.26 5.43
CA VAL A 365 19.11 -8.84 5.69
C VAL A 365 19.02 -10.33 6.04
N LEU A 366 18.08 -10.69 6.90
CA LEU A 366 17.90 -12.08 7.31
C LEU A 366 17.24 -12.94 6.22
N SER A 367 16.46 -12.38 5.30
CA SER A 367 15.90 -13.14 4.18
C SER A 367 16.99 -13.66 3.23
N VAL A 368 18.11 -12.96 3.11
CA VAL A 368 19.22 -13.31 2.20
C VAL A 368 19.75 -14.73 2.43
N PRO A 369 20.30 -15.08 3.60
CA PRO A 369 20.85 -16.42 3.81
C PRO A 369 19.81 -17.53 3.66
N PHE A 370 18.57 -17.28 4.06
CA PHE A 370 17.50 -18.28 3.92
C PHE A 370 17.08 -18.47 2.46
N THR A 371 16.95 -17.38 1.69
CA THR A 371 16.64 -17.49 0.25
C THR A 371 17.75 -18.23 -0.50
N VAL A 372 19.01 -17.91 -0.21
CA VAL A 372 20.17 -18.60 -0.79
C VAL A 372 20.18 -20.09 -0.44
N LEU A 373 19.90 -20.43 0.83
CA LEU A 373 19.81 -21.81 1.29
C LEU A 373 18.70 -22.59 0.57
N ILE A 374 17.50 -22.00 0.48
CA ILE A 374 16.35 -22.60 -0.21
C ILE A 374 16.66 -22.80 -1.71
N CYS A 375 17.27 -21.81 -2.37
CA CYS A 375 17.69 -21.93 -3.76
C CYS A 375 18.67 -23.09 -3.96
N THR A 376 19.71 -23.17 -3.12
CA THR A 376 20.72 -24.24 -3.21
C THR A 376 20.13 -25.64 -3.02
N ILE A 377 19.12 -25.78 -2.16
CA ILE A 377 18.42 -27.05 -1.95
C ILE A 377 17.54 -27.40 -3.17
N LEU A 378 16.79 -26.42 -3.71
CA LEU A 378 15.82 -26.67 -4.78
C LEU A 378 16.47 -26.87 -6.16
N PHE A 379 17.59 -26.17 -6.43
CA PHE A 379 18.26 -26.30 -7.74
C PHE A 379 19.15 -27.52 -7.83
N HIS A 380 19.78 -27.91 -6.74
CA HIS A 380 20.72 -29.05 -6.72
C HIS A 380 20.02 -30.40 -6.44
N LYS A 381 18.71 -30.53 -6.69
CA LYS A 381 18.04 -31.84 -6.70
C LYS A 381 18.46 -32.59 -7.96
N LYS A 382 19.21 -33.69 -7.77
CA LYS A 382 19.54 -34.69 -8.80
C LYS A 382 18.28 -35.21 -9.47
#